data_e56f55d5d8b2878877901cbf0a181871
#
_entry.id   e56f55d5d8b2878877901cbf0a181871
#
_cell.length_a   1.000
_cell.length_b   1.000
_cell.length_c   1.000
_cell.angle_alpha   90.00
_cell.angle_beta   90.00
_cell.angle_gamma   90.00
#
_symmetry.space_group_name_H-M   'P 1'
#
loop_
_entity.id
_entity.type
_entity.pdbx_description
1 polymer ?
#
loop_
_entity_poly.entity_id
_entity_poly.type
_entity_poly.pdbx_seq_one_letter_code
_entity_poly.pdbx_strand_id
1 'polypeptide(L)'
;MDLFLLDLWTGKASLDKLGAAGSYLMQAEGLSLLGGDALPLGILENVESGEKLMQLHQGDTLILLSDGVEDAYENRQSMEETIRDALTLETAQDAANAILTGAPSGDAAPADDQTVLVLRLIRARADAKIEEMYQ
;
A
#
# COMPACT_ATOMS: atom_id res chain seq x y z
N MET A 1 -12.29 7.68 -3.55
CA MET A 1 -12.53 6.62 -2.53
C MET A 1 -11.96 5.32 -3.07
N ASP A 2 -11.18 4.63 -2.28
CA ASP A 2 -10.67 3.31 -2.62
C ASP A 2 -11.23 2.30 -1.62
N LEU A 3 -11.63 1.13 -2.09
CA LEU A 3 -12.10 0.03 -1.26
C LEU A 3 -11.12 -1.14 -1.37
N PHE A 4 -10.54 -1.52 -0.24
CA PHE A 4 -9.67 -2.69 -0.14
C PHE A 4 -10.30 -3.75 0.75
N LEU A 5 -10.44 -4.95 0.24
CA LEU A 5 -10.94 -6.11 0.96
C LEU A 5 -9.85 -7.18 1.01
N LEU A 6 -9.64 -7.75 2.18
CA LEU A 6 -8.65 -8.81 2.41
C LEU A 6 -9.27 -9.96 3.20
N ASP A 7 -9.22 -11.16 2.65
CA ASP A 7 -9.47 -12.39 3.39
C ASP A 7 -8.17 -12.81 4.11
N LEU A 8 -8.20 -12.69 5.43
CA LEU A 8 -7.04 -12.97 6.29
C LEU A 8 -6.65 -14.46 6.33
N TRP A 9 -7.56 -15.37 5.95
CA TRP A 9 -7.30 -16.80 5.95
C TRP A 9 -6.60 -17.26 4.67
N THR A 10 -7.04 -16.70 3.55
CA THR A 10 -6.56 -17.13 2.23
C THR A 10 -5.52 -16.19 1.64
N GLY A 11 -5.42 -14.97 2.15
CA GLY A 11 -4.60 -13.89 1.55
C GLY A 11 -5.19 -13.34 0.25
N LYS A 12 -6.38 -13.78 -0.16
CA LYS A 12 -7.05 -13.20 -1.33
C LYS A 12 -7.51 -11.79 -1.00
N ALA A 13 -7.21 -10.85 -1.89
CA ALA A 13 -7.57 -9.46 -1.72
C ALA A 13 -8.14 -8.88 -3.00
N SER A 14 -8.96 -7.85 -2.85
CA SER A 14 -9.42 -7.02 -3.95
C SER A 14 -9.25 -5.55 -3.64
N LEU A 15 -8.94 -4.76 -4.66
CA LEU A 15 -8.85 -3.31 -4.60
C LEU A 15 -9.72 -2.70 -5.69
N ASP A 16 -10.75 -1.99 -5.27
CA ASP A 16 -11.57 -1.13 -6.14
C ASP A 16 -11.08 0.30 -6.02
N LYS A 17 -10.55 0.84 -7.12
CA LYS A 17 -10.08 2.21 -7.18
C LYS A 17 -11.12 3.11 -7.85
N LEU A 18 -11.65 4.03 -7.09
CA LEU A 18 -12.53 5.11 -7.55
C LEU A 18 -11.84 6.48 -7.52
N GLY A 19 -10.58 6.52 -7.10
CA GLY A 19 -9.74 7.71 -7.06
C GLY A 19 -8.55 7.64 -8.02
N ALA A 20 -7.96 8.79 -8.32
CA ALA A 20 -6.82 8.91 -9.24
C ALA A 20 -5.47 8.59 -8.58
N ALA A 21 -5.37 8.77 -7.25
CA ALA A 21 -4.12 8.55 -6.53
C ALA A 21 -3.61 7.11 -6.64
N GLY A 22 -2.30 6.95 -6.75
CA GLY A 22 -1.63 5.65 -6.86
C GLY A 22 -1.79 4.82 -5.60
N SER A 23 -1.78 3.51 -5.78
CA SER A 23 -1.57 2.55 -4.70
C SER A 23 -0.41 1.66 -5.09
N TYR A 24 0.36 1.20 -4.13
CA TYR A 24 1.54 0.39 -4.38
C TYR A 24 1.47 -0.92 -3.63
N LEU A 25 2.01 -1.96 -4.23
CA LEU A 25 2.17 -3.26 -3.61
C LEU A 25 3.64 -3.68 -3.66
N MET A 26 4.23 -3.92 -2.49
CA MET A 26 5.55 -4.50 -2.37
C MET A 26 5.43 -6.00 -2.11
N GLN A 27 5.95 -6.78 -3.02
CA GLN A 27 6.06 -8.24 -2.91
C GLN A 27 7.51 -8.69 -3.07
N ALA A 28 7.77 -9.98 -3.04
CA ALA A 28 9.12 -10.53 -3.20
C ALA A 28 9.78 -10.12 -4.54
N GLU A 29 8.98 -9.92 -5.58
CA GLU A 29 9.44 -9.51 -6.91
C GLU A 29 9.76 -8.01 -7.00
N GLY A 30 9.26 -7.21 -6.06
CA GLY A 30 9.48 -5.77 -6.01
C GLY A 30 8.22 -4.94 -5.82
N LEU A 31 8.36 -3.63 -6.01
CA LEU A 31 7.29 -2.64 -5.90
C LEU A 31 6.51 -2.53 -7.21
N SER A 32 5.19 -2.66 -7.10
CA SER A 32 4.25 -2.53 -8.23
C SER A 32 3.26 -1.40 -7.97
N LEU A 33 2.95 -0.63 -9.01
CA LEU A 33 1.86 0.34 -8.98
C LEU A 33 0.53 -0.35 -9.24
N LEU A 34 -0.43 -0.16 -8.35
CA LEU A 34 -1.81 -0.60 -8.48
C LEU A 34 -2.68 0.58 -8.90
N GLY A 35 -3.00 0.66 -10.17
CA GLY A 35 -3.77 1.77 -10.72
C GLY A 35 -3.02 2.51 -11.82
N GLY A 36 -3.77 3.17 -12.73
CA GLY A 36 -3.22 3.68 -13.97
C GLY A 36 -3.08 2.61 -15.04
N ASP A 37 -2.61 3.00 -16.21
CA ASP A 37 -2.58 2.15 -17.42
C ASP A 37 -1.48 1.07 -17.44
N ALA A 38 -0.64 1.01 -16.41
CA ALA A 38 0.48 0.08 -16.35
C ALA A 38 0.30 -0.94 -15.21
N LEU A 39 -0.38 -2.02 -15.52
CA LEU A 39 -0.49 -3.18 -14.62
C LEU A 39 0.63 -4.18 -14.91
N PRO A 40 1.36 -4.66 -13.89
CA PRO A 40 2.32 -5.76 -14.07
C PRO A 40 1.60 -7.01 -14.56
N LEU A 41 2.10 -7.58 -15.64
CA LEU A 41 1.63 -8.86 -16.17
C LEU A 41 1.82 -9.94 -15.09
N GLY A 42 0.74 -10.59 -14.69
CA GLY A 42 0.77 -11.77 -13.83
C GLY A 42 0.20 -11.61 -12.42
N ILE A 43 -0.16 -10.40 -12.00
CA ILE A 43 -0.76 -10.15 -10.67
C ILE A 43 -2.29 -10.14 -10.71
N LEU A 44 -2.89 -9.95 -11.89
CA LEU A 44 -4.32 -9.73 -12.04
C LEU A 44 -4.95 -10.70 -13.02
N GLU A 45 -6.00 -11.37 -12.58
CA GLU A 45 -6.97 -11.95 -13.48
C GLU A 45 -7.92 -10.85 -14.00
N ASN A 46 -8.24 -10.88 -15.30
CA ASN A 46 -9.10 -9.90 -15.95
C ASN A 46 -10.46 -9.79 -15.26
N VAL A 47 -10.76 -8.62 -14.69
CA VAL A 47 -12.09 -8.28 -14.24
C VAL A 47 -12.54 -7.00 -14.93
N GLU A 48 -13.70 -7.03 -15.56
CA GLU A 48 -14.24 -5.95 -16.40
C GLU A 48 -14.69 -4.68 -15.62
N SER A 49 -14.47 -4.60 -14.30
CA SER A 49 -15.10 -3.59 -13.44
C SER A 49 -14.17 -2.69 -12.64
N GLY A 50 -12.92 -2.52 -13.02
CA GLY A 50 -11.98 -1.70 -12.24
C GLY A 50 -11.51 -2.34 -10.93
N GLU A 51 -12.12 -3.45 -10.52
CA GLU A 51 -11.69 -4.26 -9.40
C GLU A 51 -10.40 -5.01 -9.73
N LYS A 52 -9.44 -4.95 -8.83
CA LYS A 52 -8.17 -5.65 -8.95
C LYS A 52 -8.09 -6.76 -7.92
N LEU A 53 -8.00 -7.99 -8.40
CA LEU A 53 -7.83 -9.17 -7.54
C LEU A 53 -6.33 -9.45 -7.38
N MET A 54 -5.91 -9.77 -6.16
CA MET A 54 -4.52 -10.08 -5.85
C MET A 54 -4.41 -11.18 -4.80
N GLN A 55 -3.30 -11.90 -4.83
CA GLN A 55 -2.93 -12.85 -3.79
C GLN A 55 -1.81 -12.23 -2.95
N LEU A 56 -2.06 -12.03 -1.68
CA LEU A 56 -1.10 -11.51 -0.72
C LEU A 56 -0.51 -12.63 0.12
N HIS A 57 0.77 -12.51 0.42
CA HIS A 57 1.53 -13.45 1.22
C HIS A 57 2.15 -12.74 2.42
N GLN A 58 2.60 -13.51 3.37
CA GLN A 58 3.34 -12.96 4.51
C GLN A 58 4.56 -12.14 4.03
N GLY A 59 4.69 -10.93 4.55
CA GLY A 59 5.74 -9.99 4.18
C GLY A 59 5.31 -8.98 3.11
N ASP A 60 4.23 -9.25 2.38
CA ASP A 60 3.71 -8.30 1.41
C ASP A 60 3.19 -7.04 2.10
N THR A 61 3.38 -5.91 1.45
CA THR A 61 2.98 -4.61 1.98
C THR A 61 2.20 -3.83 0.94
N LEU A 62 0.99 -3.41 1.30
CA LEU A 62 0.15 -2.51 0.50
C LEU A 62 0.32 -1.09 1.02
N ILE A 63 0.47 -0.14 0.10
CA ILE A 63 0.54 1.29 0.38
C ILE A 63 -0.55 2.00 -0.39
N LEU A 64 -1.42 2.69 0.34
CA LEU A 64 -2.45 3.56 -0.22
C LEU A 64 -2.09 5.01 0.07
N LEU A 65 -2.17 5.84 -0.96
CA LEU A 65 -1.82 7.26 -0.91
C LEU A 65 -3.02 8.13 -1.30
N SER A 66 -3.13 9.31 -0.71
CA SER A 66 -3.98 10.36 -1.27
C SER A 66 -3.24 11.11 -2.37
N ASP A 67 -3.98 11.78 -3.25
CA ASP A 67 -3.44 12.66 -4.28
C ASP A 67 -2.55 13.77 -3.72
N GLY A 68 -2.88 14.33 -2.57
CA GLY A 68 -2.02 15.30 -1.89
C GLY A 68 -0.62 14.79 -1.54
N VAL A 69 -0.45 13.48 -1.35
CA VAL A 69 0.87 12.87 -1.17
C VAL A 69 1.62 12.79 -2.50
N GLU A 70 0.96 12.34 -3.56
CA GLU A 70 1.58 12.27 -4.89
C GLU A 70 2.02 13.63 -5.39
N ASP A 71 1.18 14.64 -5.22
CA ASP A 71 1.44 16.03 -5.64
C ASP A 71 2.59 16.68 -4.85
N ALA A 72 2.88 16.19 -3.65
CA ALA A 72 3.99 16.69 -2.83
C ALA A 72 5.36 16.20 -3.30
N TYR A 73 5.42 15.14 -4.12
CA TYR A 73 6.65 14.63 -4.69
C TYR A 73 6.92 15.27 -6.06
N GLU A 74 8.20 15.50 -6.36
CA GLU A 74 8.62 16.10 -7.63
C GLU A 74 8.23 15.23 -8.83
N ASN A 75 8.34 13.92 -8.67
CA ASN A 75 7.98 12.95 -9.69
C ASN A 75 7.75 11.55 -9.06
N ARG A 76 7.15 10.66 -9.85
CA ARG A 76 6.86 9.30 -9.42
C ARG A 76 8.11 8.52 -9.01
N GLN A 77 9.21 8.70 -9.71
CA GLN A 77 10.43 7.96 -9.43
C GLN A 77 10.96 8.28 -8.02
N SER A 78 11.02 9.56 -7.64
CA SER A 78 11.48 9.97 -6.31
C SER A 78 10.57 9.46 -5.21
N MET A 79 9.26 9.43 -5.46
CA MET A 79 8.28 8.87 -4.54
C MET A 79 8.48 7.35 -4.37
N GLU A 80 8.64 6.61 -5.46
CA GLU A 80 8.87 5.16 -5.40
C GLU A 80 10.18 4.80 -4.70
N GLU A 81 11.24 5.58 -4.90
CA GLU A 81 12.50 5.43 -4.18
C GLU A 81 12.30 5.62 -2.67
N THR A 82 11.58 6.69 -2.29
CA THR A 82 11.22 6.94 -0.89
C THR A 82 10.37 5.81 -0.30
N ILE A 83 9.40 5.29 -1.05
CA ILE A 83 8.58 4.15 -0.62
C ILE A 83 9.46 2.92 -0.38
N ARG A 84 10.37 2.58 -1.30
CA ARG A 84 11.27 1.43 -1.13
C ARG A 84 12.13 1.57 0.12
N ASP A 85 12.71 2.74 0.35
CA ASP A 85 13.52 3.02 1.54
C ASP A 85 12.68 2.95 2.82
N ALA A 86 11.50 3.54 2.83
CA ALA A 86 10.59 3.52 3.97
C ALA A 86 10.15 2.10 4.36
N LEU A 87 9.96 1.21 3.39
CA LEU A 87 9.54 -0.16 3.64
C LEU A 87 10.63 -1.04 4.27
N THR A 88 11.88 -0.56 4.34
CA THR A 88 12.95 -1.21 5.12
C THR A 88 12.81 -0.99 6.62
N LEU A 89 11.99 -0.02 7.05
CA LEU A 89 11.76 0.28 8.46
C LEU A 89 10.95 -0.82 9.15
N GLU A 90 11.15 -0.95 10.45
CA GLU A 90 10.62 -2.07 11.21
C GLU A 90 9.09 -2.09 11.27
N THR A 91 8.48 -0.93 11.49
CA THR A 91 7.02 -0.84 11.64
C THR A 91 6.34 -0.22 10.42
N ALA A 92 5.09 -0.59 10.18
CA ALA A 92 4.27 0.03 9.15
C ALA A 92 4.03 1.52 9.43
N GLN A 93 3.93 1.92 10.71
CA GLN A 93 3.77 3.30 11.10
C GLN A 93 5.01 4.14 10.77
N ASP A 94 6.20 3.63 11.04
CA ASP A 94 7.45 4.33 10.69
C ASP A 94 7.58 4.48 9.17
N ALA A 95 7.21 3.46 8.41
CA ALA A 95 7.15 3.52 6.95
C ALA A 95 6.18 4.60 6.45
N ALA A 96 4.97 4.65 7.01
CA ALA A 96 3.98 5.67 6.65
C ALA A 96 4.50 7.09 6.96
N ASN A 97 5.10 7.29 8.14
CA ASN A 97 5.67 8.57 8.52
C ASN A 97 6.83 8.97 7.60
N ALA A 98 7.70 8.04 7.23
CA ALA A 98 8.82 8.30 6.32
C ALA A 98 8.33 8.71 4.92
N ILE A 99 7.27 8.11 4.42
CA ILE A 99 6.68 8.48 3.13
C ILE A 99 6.08 9.90 3.20
N LEU A 100 5.36 10.24 4.29
CA LEU A 100 4.80 11.58 4.49
C LEU A 100 5.89 12.66 4.59
N THR A 101 6.99 12.38 5.28
CA THR A 101 8.06 13.35 5.51
C THR A 101 9.11 13.37 4.42
N GLY A 102 9.16 12.36 3.57
CA GLY A 102 10.12 12.23 2.47
C GLY A 102 9.81 13.10 1.25
N ALA A 103 8.58 13.64 1.17
CA ALA A 103 8.26 14.61 0.14
C ALA A 103 9.08 15.89 0.35
N PRO A 104 9.68 16.46 -0.72
CA PRO A 104 10.42 17.71 -0.60
C PRO A 104 9.53 18.81 0.00
N SER A 105 9.85 19.24 1.19
CA SER A 105 9.16 20.38 1.81
C SER A 105 9.58 21.63 1.08
N GLY A 106 8.78 22.06 0.11
CA GLY A 106 8.82 23.46 -0.33
C GLY A 106 8.32 24.35 0.81
N ASP A 107 8.75 25.62 0.83
CA ASP A 107 8.32 26.63 1.83
C ASP A 107 6.81 26.91 1.83
N ALA A 108 6.03 26.24 0.98
CA ALA A 108 4.58 26.34 0.92
C ALA A 108 3.93 25.21 1.73
N ALA A 109 2.89 25.53 2.48
CA ALA A 109 2.01 24.54 3.09
C ALA A 109 1.49 23.58 2.00
N PRO A 110 1.30 22.26 2.29
CA PRO A 110 0.75 21.33 1.34
C PRO A 110 -0.56 21.87 0.79
N ALA A 111 -0.71 21.80 -0.55
CA ALA A 111 -1.89 22.36 -1.22
C ALA A 111 -3.16 21.53 -0.95
N ASP A 112 -3.01 20.31 -0.45
CA ASP A 112 -4.10 19.38 -0.15
C ASP A 112 -3.73 18.45 1.03
N ASP A 113 -4.74 17.82 1.59
CA ASP A 113 -4.60 16.88 2.70
C ASP A 113 -3.77 15.65 2.27
N GLN A 114 -2.83 15.27 3.12
CA GLN A 114 -1.92 14.15 2.86
C GLN A 114 -2.25 12.97 3.77
N THR A 115 -2.53 11.83 3.16
CA THR A 115 -2.80 10.58 3.86
C THR A 115 -1.98 9.45 3.27
N VAL A 116 -1.29 8.71 4.12
CA VAL A 116 -0.60 7.46 3.79
C VAL A 116 -1.10 6.35 4.69
N LEU A 117 -1.53 5.26 4.09
CA LEU A 117 -1.86 4.01 4.79
C LEU A 117 -0.89 2.93 4.34
N VAL A 118 -0.19 2.32 5.29
CA VAL A 118 0.68 1.17 5.06
C VAL A 118 0.10 -0.06 5.77
N LEU A 119 -0.23 -1.07 5.00
CA LEU A 119 -0.69 -2.37 5.48
C LEU A 119 0.37 -3.43 5.20
N ARG A 120 0.95 -4.00 6.25
CA ARG A 120 1.94 -5.08 6.14
C ARG A 120 1.36 -6.38 6.66
N LEU A 121 1.41 -7.45 5.84
CA LEU A 121 1.02 -8.77 6.25
C LEU A 121 2.16 -9.42 7.05
N ILE A 122 1.94 -9.52 8.34
CA ILE A 122 2.83 -10.24 9.25
C ILE A 122 2.22 -11.60 9.58
N ARG A 123 3.07 -12.57 9.96
CA ARG A 123 2.56 -13.83 10.50
C ARG A 123 1.74 -13.54 11.76
N ALA A 124 0.50 -13.98 11.79
CA ALA A 124 -0.22 -14.04 13.06
C ALA A 124 0.66 -14.86 14.02
N ARG A 125 1.08 -14.27 15.12
CA ARG A 125 1.53 -15.07 16.25
C ARG A 125 0.32 -15.92 16.60
N ALA A 126 0.48 -17.25 16.59
CA ALA A 126 -0.42 -18.14 17.29
C ALA A 126 -0.22 -17.85 18.78
N ASP A 127 -0.74 -16.70 19.22
CA ASP A 127 -0.65 -16.34 20.61
C ASP A 127 -1.69 -17.13 21.38
N ALA A 128 -1.25 -17.64 22.50
CA ALA A 128 -2.04 -18.29 23.55
C ALA A 128 -3.37 -17.58 23.89
N LYS A 129 -3.57 -16.35 23.48
CA LYS A 129 -4.81 -15.59 23.62
C LYS A 129 -5.99 -16.13 22.82
N ILE A 130 -5.77 -16.80 21.69
CA ILE A 130 -6.87 -17.41 20.94
C ILE A 130 -7.35 -18.69 21.65
N GLU A 131 -6.44 -19.44 22.27
CA GLU A 131 -6.82 -20.59 23.08
C GLU A 131 -7.60 -20.19 24.35
N GLU A 132 -7.26 -19.05 24.96
CA GLU A 132 -8.04 -18.52 26.10
C GLU A 132 -9.44 -18.04 25.69
N MET A 133 -9.67 -17.59 24.46
CA MET A 133 -10.99 -17.15 23.98
C MET A 133 -11.93 -18.31 23.65
N TYR A 134 -11.44 -19.52 23.46
CA TYR A 134 -12.22 -20.73 23.12
C TYR A 134 -12.25 -21.78 24.22
N GLN A 135 -11.72 -21.48 25.38
CA GLN A 135 -11.84 -22.31 26.59
C GLN A 135 -13.01 -21.90 27.46
#